data_2e3e16b8659c3ae223f501e6efec65af
#
_entry.id   2e3e16b8659c3ae223f501e6efec65af
#
_cell.length_a   1.000
_cell.length_b   1.000
_cell.length_c   1.000
_cell.angle_alpha   90.00
_cell.angle_beta   90.00
_cell.angle_gamma   90.00
#
_symmetry.space_group_name_H-M   'P 1'
#
loop_
_entity.id
_entity.type
_entity.pdbx_description
1 polymer ?
#
loop_
_entity_poly.entity_id
_entity_poly.type
_entity_poly.pdbx_seq_one_letter_code
_entity_poly.pdbx_strand_id
1 'polypeptide(L)'
;MGVMDGKVAVVTGAGRGVGRGIALDLAKAGAAVVVNDLGVSLSGAEGESSVAQQVADEIVALGGRAIANDDSVASWDGAHAMVQAALDAFGRIDAVVNNAGNLRDSLFHKMTEEEFDSVLAVHLKGSFNVSRAAAPHFKAQASGAYIHMTSTSGLIGNFGQANYSAAKLGIVGLSKSIALDMQRFNVRSNAVAPFAWTRMIDSIPTNTPEQQKRVEGLKKLVPEKIAPFVTALASDAGASVTGQIFGVRNNEIYLFSQPRPIRTAHTSDGWTAETIAERVFPMFANDFYPLRRSGEIFTWDPA
;
A
#
# COMPACT_ATOMS: atom_id res chain seq x y z
N MET A 1 -13.49 -16.26 19.42
CA MET A 1 -13.43 -14.80 19.19
C MET A 1 -12.32 -14.55 18.18
N GLY A 2 -12.62 -13.83 17.10
CA GLY A 2 -11.64 -13.45 16.10
C GLY A 2 -10.78 -12.28 16.58
N VAL A 3 -9.59 -12.11 16.01
CA VAL A 3 -8.66 -11.01 16.41
C VAL A 3 -9.19 -9.60 16.07
N MET A 4 -10.25 -9.52 15.27
CA MET A 4 -10.91 -8.28 14.84
C MET A 4 -12.37 -8.17 15.37
N ASP A 5 -12.77 -9.00 16.35
CA ASP A 5 -14.13 -8.95 16.89
C ASP A 5 -14.48 -7.56 17.42
N GLY A 6 -15.64 -7.03 16.99
CA GLY A 6 -16.11 -5.70 17.38
C GLY A 6 -15.38 -4.52 16.75
N LYS A 7 -14.42 -4.75 15.87
CA LYS A 7 -13.69 -3.71 15.11
C LYS A 7 -14.40 -3.42 13.77
N VAL A 8 -14.13 -2.24 13.24
CA VAL A 8 -14.61 -1.78 11.93
C VAL A 8 -13.45 -1.36 11.06
N ALA A 9 -13.37 -1.87 9.84
CA ALA A 9 -12.33 -1.57 8.89
C ALA A 9 -12.88 -0.98 7.59
N VAL A 10 -12.20 0.02 7.06
CA VAL A 10 -12.40 0.53 5.69
C VAL A 10 -11.27 0.00 4.82
N VAL A 11 -11.60 -0.66 3.71
CA VAL A 11 -10.62 -1.18 2.74
C VAL A 11 -10.90 -0.55 1.39
N THR A 12 -9.95 0.23 0.87
CA THR A 12 -10.08 0.89 -0.44
C THR A 12 -9.56 0.00 -1.57
N GLY A 13 -10.19 0.08 -2.75
CA GLY A 13 -9.86 -0.80 -3.88
C GLY A 13 -10.15 -2.27 -3.54
N ALA A 14 -11.23 -2.55 -2.81
CA ALA A 14 -11.52 -3.84 -2.21
C ALA A 14 -12.43 -4.74 -3.07
N GLY A 15 -12.81 -4.33 -4.27
CA GLY A 15 -13.67 -5.12 -5.16
C GLY A 15 -12.96 -6.31 -5.80
N ARG A 16 -11.61 -6.30 -5.86
CA ARG A 16 -10.82 -7.36 -6.53
C ARG A 16 -9.43 -7.51 -5.92
N GLY A 17 -8.74 -8.59 -6.29
CA GLY A 17 -7.32 -8.82 -5.98
C GLY A 17 -6.96 -8.73 -4.50
N VAL A 18 -5.88 -8.00 -4.19
CA VAL A 18 -5.35 -7.88 -2.81
C VAL A 18 -6.38 -7.26 -1.87
N GLY A 19 -7.06 -6.17 -2.29
CA GLY A 19 -8.06 -5.50 -1.47
C GLY A 19 -9.24 -6.39 -1.12
N ARG A 20 -9.75 -7.18 -2.08
CA ARG A 20 -10.80 -8.18 -1.82
C ARG A 20 -10.34 -9.24 -0.82
N GLY A 21 -9.12 -9.79 -1.02
CA GLY A 21 -8.56 -10.77 -0.09
C GLY A 21 -8.46 -10.23 1.33
N ILE A 22 -8.02 -8.97 1.49
CA ILE A 22 -7.93 -8.29 2.78
C ILE A 22 -9.32 -8.08 3.40
N ALA A 23 -10.31 -7.63 2.62
CA ALA A 23 -11.67 -7.40 3.12
C ALA A 23 -12.30 -8.70 3.65
N LEU A 24 -12.14 -9.80 2.92
CA LEU A 24 -12.64 -11.13 3.33
C LEU A 24 -11.94 -11.64 4.59
N ASP A 25 -10.61 -11.49 4.69
CA ASP A 25 -9.85 -11.96 5.86
C ASP A 25 -10.18 -11.15 7.12
N LEU A 26 -10.30 -9.82 7.00
CA LEU A 26 -10.76 -8.95 8.10
C LEU A 26 -12.15 -9.35 8.58
N ALA A 27 -13.09 -9.60 7.67
CA ALA A 27 -14.44 -10.05 8.01
C ALA A 27 -14.43 -11.43 8.67
N LYS A 28 -13.65 -12.38 8.15
CA LYS A 28 -13.46 -13.70 8.76
C LYS A 28 -12.85 -13.61 10.16
N ALA A 29 -11.99 -12.61 10.40
CA ALA A 29 -11.41 -12.33 11.71
C ALA A 29 -12.36 -11.62 12.69
N GLY A 30 -13.61 -11.27 12.28
CA GLY A 30 -14.67 -10.68 13.09
C GLY A 30 -14.94 -9.20 12.88
N ALA A 31 -14.21 -8.53 11.96
CA ALA A 31 -14.46 -7.12 11.65
C ALA A 31 -15.79 -6.91 10.90
N ALA A 32 -16.40 -5.74 11.09
CA ALA A 32 -17.31 -5.18 10.10
C ALA A 32 -16.49 -4.40 9.06
N VAL A 33 -16.82 -4.52 7.77
CA VAL A 33 -15.99 -4.00 6.69
C VAL A 33 -16.77 -3.05 5.78
N VAL A 34 -16.24 -1.86 5.55
CA VAL A 34 -16.63 -1.03 4.41
C VAL A 34 -15.76 -1.44 3.23
N VAL A 35 -16.38 -2.05 2.24
CA VAL A 35 -15.75 -2.47 0.98
C VAL A 35 -15.86 -1.31 0.01
N ASN A 36 -14.78 -0.58 -0.20
CA ASN A 36 -14.76 0.52 -1.16
C ASN A 36 -14.09 0.11 -2.46
N ASP A 37 -14.76 0.34 -3.58
CA ASP A 37 -14.19 0.23 -4.92
C ASP A 37 -15.01 1.06 -5.91
N LEU A 38 -14.34 1.90 -6.70
CA LEU A 38 -14.98 2.75 -7.71
C LEU A 38 -15.54 1.95 -8.92
N GLY A 39 -15.18 0.66 -9.02
CA GLY A 39 -15.63 -0.20 -10.11
C GLY A 39 -14.96 0.05 -11.47
N VAL A 40 -13.92 0.87 -11.53
CA VAL A 40 -13.21 1.20 -12.77
C VAL A 40 -12.14 0.16 -13.13
N SER A 41 -11.69 0.17 -14.40
CA SER A 41 -10.54 -0.62 -14.84
C SER A 41 -9.23 -0.09 -14.23
N LEU A 42 -8.13 -0.85 -14.36
CA LEU A 42 -6.79 -0.41 -13.95
C LEU A 42 -6.35 0.91 -14.64
N SER A 43 -6.85 1.12 -15.86
CA SER A 43 -6.64 2.37 -16.59
C SER A 43 -7.57 3.51 -16.14
N GLY A 44 -8.49 3.30 -15.19
CA GLY A 44 -9.44 4.31 -14.72
C GLY A 44 -10.65 4.51 -15.65
N ALA A 45 -10.83 3.68 -16.71
CA ALA A 45 -12.03 3.71 -17.52
C ALA A 45 -13.22 3.12 -16.75
N GLU A 46 -14.43 3.59 -17.05
CA GLU A 46 -15.68 3.09 -16.44
C GLU A 46 -15.76 1.55 -16.50
N GLY A 47 -16.19 0.94 -15.42
CA GLY A 47 -16.30 -0.49 -15.22
C GLY A 47 -17.61 -0.88 -14.53
N GLU A 48 -17.65 -2.07 -13.96
CA GLU A 48 -18.80 -2.56 -13.22
C GLU A 48 -18.90 -1.90 -11.85
N SER A 49 -19.81 -0.95 -11.66
CA SER A 49 -20.04 -0.25 -10.38
C SER A 49 -20.46 -1.18 -9.21
N SER A 50 -20.81 -2.43 -9.52
CA SER A 50 -21.28 -3.41 -8.52
C SER A 50 -20.19 -4.25 -7.87
N VAL A 51 -18.89 -4.07 -8.18
CA VAL A 51 -17.83 -4.96 -7.64
C VAL A 51 -17.65 -4.85 -6.13
N ALA A 52 -17.82 -3.65 -5.57
CA ALA A 52 -17.80 -3.45 -4.12
C ALA A 52 -18.98 -4.17 -3.46
N GLN A 53 -20.17 -4.09 -4.06
CA GLN A 53 -21.38 -4.76 -3.59
C GLN A 53 -21.24 -6.28 -3.63
N GLN A 54 -20.68 -6.83 -4.71
CA GLN A 54 -20.44 -8.27 -4.82
C GLN A 54 -19.58 -8.81 -3.65
N VAL A 55 -18.53 -8.10 -3.26
CA VAL A 55 -17.67 -8.50 -2.14
C VAL A 55 -18.38 -8.29 -0.80
N ALA A 56 -19.15 -7.22 -0.64
CA ALA A 56 -19.94 -7.02 0.56
C ALA A 56 -20.99 -8.13 0.75
N ASP A 57 -21.69 -8.51 -0.33
CA ASP A 57 -22.67 -9.60 -0.32
C ASP A 57 -22.01 -10.96 -0.01
N GLU A 58 -20.81 -11.20 -0.56
CA GLU A 58 -20.02 -12.39 -0.24
C GLU A 58 -19.67 -12.46 1.27
N ILE A 59 -19.21 -11.35 1.85
CA ILE A 59 -18.93 -11.29 3.29
C ILE A 59 -20.18 -11.58 4.12
N VAL A 60 -21.31 -11.01 3.74
CA VAL A 60 -22.60 -11.24 4.44
C VAL A 60 -23.05 -12.70 4.30
N ALA A 61 -22.91 -13.29 3.10
CA ALA A 61 -23.23 -14.69 2.87
C ALA A 61 -22.38 -15.66 3.71
N LEU A 62 -21.14 -15.26 4.03
CA LEU A 62 -20.24 -16.00 4.94
C LEU A 62 -20.51 -15.73 6.44
N GLY A 63 -21.56 -14.96 6.76
CA GLY A 63 -21.95 -14.62 8.14
C GLY A 63 -21.22 -13.42 8.74
N GLY A 64 -20.44 -12.68 7.94
CA GLY A 64 -19.78 -11.44 8.34
C GLY A 64 -20.69 -10.21 8.22
N ARG A 65 -20.14 -9.03 8.47
CA ARG A 65 -20.83 -7.75 8.34
C ARG A 65 -20.07 -6.87 7.36
N ALA A 66 -20.71 -6.41 6.30
CA ALA A 66 -20.11 -5.48 5.35
C ALA A 66 -21.15 -4.57 4.70
N ILE A 67 -20.68 -3.43 4.23
CA ILE A 67 -21.39 -2.53 3.32
C ILE A 67 -20.47 -2.18 2.14
N ALA A 68 -21.07 -1.90 1.00
CA ALA A 68 -20.37 -1.40 -0.16
C ALA A 68 -20.29 0.14 -0.14
N ASN A 69 -19.25 0.68 -0.76
CA ASN A 69 -19.06 2.10 -1.01
C ASN A 69 -18.34 2.27 -2.35
N ASP A 70 -18.77 3.22 -3.17
CA ASP A 70 -18.24 3.50 -4.52
C ASP A 70 -17.64 4.90 -4.66
N ASP A 71 -17.38 5.60 -3.56
CA ASP A 71 -16.74 6.91 -3.58
C ASP A 71 -15.28 6.84 -4.02
N SER A 72 -14.83 7.90 -4.70
CA SER A 72 -13.44 8.02 -5.12
C SER A 72 -12.51 8.46 -3.99
N VAL A 73 -11.43 7.70 -3.77
CA VAL A 73 -10.37 8.09 -2.82
C VAL A 73 -9.66 9.40 -3.22
N ALA A 74 -9.62 9.72 -4.52
CA ALA A 74 -9.00 10.95 -5.01
C ALA A 74 -9.83 12.21 -4.68
N SER A 75 -11.12 12.04 -4.36
CA SER A 75 -12.01 13.10 -3.89
C SER A 75 -11.88 13.26 -2.37
N TRP A 76 -11.74 14.51 -1.92
CA TRP A 76 -11.77 14.83 -0.49
C TRP A 76 -13.12 14.48 0.14
N ASP A 77 -14.21 14.89 -0.50
CA ASP A 77 -15.57 14.64 0.00
C ASP A 77 -15.91 13.15 -0.06
N GLY A 78 -15.49 12.44 -1.13
CA GLY A 78 -15.65 11.00 -1.24
C GLY A 78 -14.95 10.24 -0.12
N ALA A 79 -13.73 10.63 0.24
CA ALA A 79 -13.00 10.03 1.36
C ALA A 79 -13.71 10.25 2.71
N HIS A 80 -14.32 11.44 2.93
CA HIS A 80 -15.11 11.71 4.13
C HIS A 80 -16.43 10.93 4.13
N ALA A 81 -17.13 10.85 2.99
CA ALA A 81 -18.34 10.03 2.84
C ALA A 81 -18.09 8.55 3.14
N MET A 82 -16.95 8.01 2.67
CA MET A 82 -16.54 6.65 2.95
C MET A 82 -16.34 6.36 4.45
N VAL A 83 -15.69 7.27 5.18
CA VAL A 83 -15.51 7.15 6.64
C VAL A 83 -16.85 7.34 7.35
N GLN A 84 -17.68 8.28 6.91
CA GLN A 84 -19.01 8.50 7.47
C GLN A 84 -19.91 7.26 7.31
N ALA A 85 -19.84 6.57 6.16
CA ALA A 85 -20.58 5.33 5.94
C ALA A 85 -20.21 4.24 6.98
N ALA A 86 -18.92 4.16 7.38
CA ALA A 86 -18.50 3.25 8.45
C ALA A 86 -19.13 3.63 9.81
N LEU A 87 -19.18 4.92 10.12
CA LEU A 87 -19.77 5.43 11.37
C LEU A 87 -21.29 5.23 11.41
N ASP A 88 -21.97 5.50 10.31
CA ASP A 88 -23.43 5.37 10.20
C ASP A 88 -23.87 3.90 10.31
N ALA A 89 -23.15 2.99 9.64
CA ALA A 89 -23.50 1.58 9.63
C ALA A 89 -23.06 0.82 10.89
N PHE A 90 -21.93 1.18 11.49
CA PHE A 90 -21.28 0.38 12.54
C PHE A 90 -20.91 1.16 13.79
N GLY A 91 -21.09 2.49 13.81
CA GLY A 91 -20.88 3.34 14.98
C GLY A 91 -19.44 3.68 15.32
N ARG A 92 -18.46 3.14 14.58
CA ARG A 92 -17.01 3.33 14.82
C ARG A 92 -16.17 3.05 13.60
N ILE A 93 -14.89 3.37 13.68
CA ILE A 93 -13.86 2.96 12.70
C ILE A 93 -12.56 2.64 13.45
N ASP A 94 -11.92 1.50 13.17
CA ASP A 94 -10.72 1.02 13.88
C ASP A 94 -9.51 0.84 12.96
N ALA A 95 -9.75 0.54 11.70
CA ALA A 95 -8.67 0.36 10.73
C ALA A 95 -9.01 0.99 9.38
N VAL A 96 -7.98 1.55 8.72
CA VAL A 96 -8.03 1.99 7.32
C VAL A 96 -6.94 1.27 6.55
N VAL A 97 -7.33 0.54 5.51
CA VAL A 97 -6.42 -0.09 4.55
C VAL A 97 -6.45 0.68 3.25
N ASN A 98 -5.43 1.49 3.02
CA ASN A 98 -5.24 2.27 1.79
C ASN A 98 -4.62 1.38 0.71
N ASN A 99 -5.48 0.68 -0.06
CA ASN A 99 -5.07 -0.26 -1.09
C ASN A 99 -5.45 0.20 -2.50
N ALA A 100 -6.40 1.11 -2.68
CA ALA A 100 -6.82 1.60 -4.00
C ALA A 100 -5.63 2.06 -4.86
N GLY A 101 -5.70 1.76 -6.16
CA GLY A 101 -4.62 2.09 -7.07
C GLY A 101 -4.96 1.88 -8.54
N ASN A 102 -4.23 2.59 -9.38
CA ASN A 102 -4.25 2.49 -10.85
C ASN A 102 -2.82 2.40 -11.39
N LEU A 103 -2.67 2.13 -12.68
CA LEU A 103 -1.39 2.11 -13.38
C LEU A 103 -1.45 2.97 -14.64
N ARG A 104 -0.37 3.73 -14.88
CA ARG A 104 -0.08 4.49 -16.09
C ARG A 104 1.43 4.38 -16.37
N ASP A 105 1.87 3.13 -16.65
CA ASP A 105 3.28 2.84 -16.86
C ASP A 105 3.74 3.43 -18.21
N SER A 106 4.79 4.25 -18.16
CA SER A 106 5.42 4.87 -19.31
C SER A 106 6.89 5.16 -19.01
N LEU A 107 7.78 5.01 -20.00
CA LEU A 107 9.18 5.40 -19.83
C LEU A 107 9.26 6.90 -19.50
N PHE A 108 10.13 7.28 -18.56
CA PHE A 108 10.19 8.64 -18.01
C PHE A 108 10.17 9.75 -19.05
N HIS A 109 10.92 9.61 -20.13
CA HIS A 109 11.01 10.61 -21.22
C HIS A 109 9.77 10.65 -22.13
N LYS A 110 8.79 9.76 -21.94
CA LYS A 110 7.52 9.69 -22.68
C LYS A 110 6.30 9.91 -21.79
N MET A 111 6.51 9.86 -20.47
CA MET A 111 5.42 10.00 -19.48
C MET A 111 4.79 11.38 -19.58
N THR A 112 3.46 11.42 -19.68
CA THR A 112 2.69 12.67 -19.71
C THR A 112 2.37 13.16 -18.30
N GLU A 113 2.02 14.45 -18.19
CA GLU A 113 1.53 15.04 -16.94
C GLU A 113 0.29 14.31 -16.41
N GLU A 114 -0.67 14.00 -17.29
CA GLU A 114 -1.89 13.26 -16.93
C GLU A 114 -1.59 11.85 -16.37
N GLU A 115 -0.65 11.11 -16.98
CA GLU A 115 -0.21 9.81 -16.48
C GLU A 115 0.45 9.91 -15.10
N PHE A 116 1.19 10.98 -14.86
CA PHE A 116 1.81 11.24 -13.57
C PHE A 116 0.75 11.61 -12.52
N ASP A 117 -0.07 12.61 -12.80
CA ASP A 117 -1.03 13.16 -11.86
C ASP A 117 -2.12 12.16 -11.48
N SER A 118 -2.64 11.38 -12.44
CA SER A 118 -3.67 10.38 -12.17
C SER A 118 -3.21 9.30 -11.18
N VAL A 119 -1.93 8.89 -11.27
CA VAL A 119 -1.35 7.91 -10.35
C VAL A 119 -1.15 8.51 -8.96
N LEU A 120 -0.60 9.74 -8.88
CA LEU A 120 -0.43 10.43 -7.59
C LEU A 120 -1.77 10.73 -6.92
N ALA A 121 -2.78 11.13 -7.69
CA ALA A 121 -4.11 11.44 -7.17
C ALA A 121 -4.77 10.24 -6.48
N VAL A 122 -4.68 9.04 -7.07
CA VAL A 122 -5.28 7.84 -6.49
C VAL A 122 -4.43 7.29 -5.35
N HIS A 123 -3.14 7.07 -5.59
CA HIS A 123 -2.29 6.39 -4.62
C HIS A 123 -1.91 7.25 -3.42
N LEU A 124 -1.27 8.40 -3.67
CA LEU A 124 -0.71 9.22 -2.60
C LEU A 124 -1.76 10.14 -1.99
N LYS A 125 -2.41 10.97 -2.82
CA LYS A 125 -3.46 11.87 -2.34
C LYS A 125 -4.66 11.11 -1.81
N GLY A 126 -5.06 10.00 -2.45
CA GLY A 126 -6.14 9.14 -1.97
C GLY A 126 -5.83 8.53 -0.60
N SER A 127 -4.62 8.01 -0.39
CA SER A 127 -4.20 7.52 0.93
C SER A 127 -4.22 8.64 1.98
N PHE A 128 -3.79 9.85 1.63
CA PHE A 128 -3.88 11.02 2.50
C PHE A 128 -5.34 11.37 2.83
N ASN A 129 -6.21 11.47 1.83
CA ASN A 129 -7.61 11.88 2.02
C ASN A 129 -8.34 10.93 2.98
N VAL A 130 -8.28 9.61 2.73
CA VAL A 130 -8.98 8.62 3.56
C VAL A 130 -8.38 8.55 4.97
N SER A 131 -7.07 8.62 5.10
CA SER A 131 -6.41 8.66 6.41
C SER A 131 -6.77 9.92 7.19
N ARG A 132 -6.81 11.09 6.50
CA ARG A 132 -7.18 12.35 7.12
C ARG A 132 -8.64 12.39 7.57
N ALA A 133 -9.54 11.79 6.78
CA ALA A 133 -10.94 11.66 7.16
C ALA A 133 -11.13 10.81 8.44
N ALA A 134 -10.39 9.70 8.58
CA ALA A 134 -10.46 8.83 9.76
C ALA A 134 -9.74 9.40 11.00
N ALA A 135 -8.74 10.28 10.83
CA ALA A 135 -7.86 10.74 11.91
C ALA A 135 -8.59 11.38 13.12
N PRO A 136 -9.62 12.24 12.96
CA PRO A 136 -10.36 12.79 14.10
C PRO A 136 -11.04 11.71 14.94
N HIS A 137 -11.56 10.66 14.31
CA HIS A 137 -12.26 9.54 14.96
C HIS A 137 -11.26 8.67 15.72
N PHE A 138 -10.13 8.32 15.11
CA PHE A 138 -9.04 7.60 15.78
C PHE A 138 -8.48 8.37 16.99
N LYS A 139 -8.31 9.69 16.83
CA LYS A 139 -7.90 10.56 17.94
C LYS A 139 -8.92 10.52 19.09
N ALA A 140 -10.20 10.65 18.79
CA ALA A 140 -11.27 10.64 19.79
C ALA A 140 -11.37 9.29 20.52
N GLN A 141 -11.18 8.19 19.78
CA GLN A 141 -11.18 6.82 20.31
C GLN A 141 -9.88 6.48 21.07
N ALA A 142 -8.82 7.28 20.94
CA ALA A 142 -7.47 6.97 21.40
C ALA A 142 -6.99 5.59 20.91
N SER A 143 -7.35 5.22 19.68
CA SER A 143 -7.07 3.92 19.05
C SER A 143 -7.29 4.01 17.55
N GLY A 144 -6.47 3.31 16.75
CA GLY A 144 -6.64 3.20 15.31
C GLY A 144 -5.43 2.59 14.62
N ALA A 145 -5.63 2.03 13.44
CA ALA A 145 -4.56 1.46 12.62
C ALA A 145 -4.69 1.89 11.15
N TYR A 146 -3.63 2.46 10.62
CA TYR A 146 -3.47 2.68 9.18
C TYR A 146 -2.53 1.65 8.59
N ILE A 147 -2.96 1.00 7.52
CA ILE A 147 -2.14 0.11 6.70
C ILE A 147 -2.12 0.66 5.27
N HIS A 148 -0.95 1.05 4.82
CA HIS A 148 -0.76 1.66 3.50
C HIS A 148 -0.06 0.68 2.56
N MET A 149 -0.67 0.41 1.41
CA MET A 149 -0.06 -0.47 0.41
C MET A 149 0.99 0.32 -0.39
N THR A 150 2.26 0.07 -0.10
CA THR A 150 3.41 0.55 -0.87
C THR A 150 3.82 -0.46 -1.95
N SER A 151 5.03 -0.37 -2.48
CA SER A 151 5.56 -1.30 -3.49
C SER A 151 7.08 -1.31 -3.47
N THR A 152 7.68 -2.44 -3.84
CA THR A 152 9.11 -2.50 -4.14
C THR A 152 9.53 -1.61 -5.30
N SER A 153 8.61 -1.23 -6.19
CA SER A 153 8.87 -0.20 -7.20
C SER A 153 9.22 1.16 -6.59
N GLY A 154 8.57 1.53 -5.46
CA GLY A 154 8.94 2.73 -4.71
C GLY A 154 10.16 2.54 -3.81
N LEU A 155 10.31 1.35 -3.19
CA LEU A 155 11.38 1.09 -2.22
C LEU A 155 12.74 0.81 -2.87
N ILE A 156 12.74 0.23 -4.07
CA ILE A 156 13.93 -0.21 -4.80
C ILE A 156 14.00 0.48 -6.16
N GLY A 157 12.97 0.32 -6.99
CA GLY A 157 12.85 0.90 -8.32
C GLY A 157 12.36 -0.08 -9.37
N ASN A 158 11.81 0.47 -10.47
CA ASN A 158 11.41 -0.30 -11.65
C ASN A 158 11.39 0.58 -12.90
N PHE A 159 11.51 -0.01 -14.09
CA PHE A 159 11.39 0.71 -15.34
C PHE A 159 9.95 1.15 -15.63
N GLY A 160 9.79 2.32 -16.25
CA GLY A 160 8.50 2.81 -16.73
C GLY A 160 7.51 3.20 -15.62
N GLN A 161 7.95 3.31 -14.38
CA GLN A 161 7.08 3.52 -13.22
C GLN A 161 7.49 4.75 -12.39
N ALA A 162 7.96 5.82 -13.01
CA ALA A 162 8.38 7.02 -12.27
C ALA A 162 7.23 7.62 -11.43
N ASN A 163 6.02 7.72 -11.99
CA ASN A 163 4.80 8.14 -11.29
C ASN A 163 4.44 7.20 -10.14
N TYR A 164 4.36 5.91 -10.42
CA TYR A 164 3.99 4.87 -9.45
C TYR A 164 5.04 4.76 -8.31
N SER A 165 6.33 4.76 -8.66
CA SER A 165 7.43 4.72 -7.68
C SER A 165 7.42 5.95 -6.78
N ALA A 166 7.21 7.15 -7.35
CA ALA A 166 7.08 8.39 -6.58
C ALA A 166 5.90 8.32 -5.59
N ALA A 167 4.72 7.89 -6.06
CA ALA A 167 3.54 7.74 -5.22
C ALA A 167 3.76 6.71 -4.10
N LYS A 168 4.31 5.54 -4.42
CA LYS A 168 4.51 4.44 -3.46
C LYS A 168 5.60 4.73 -2.43
N LEU A 169 6.65 5.46 -2.79
CA LEU A 169 7.63 5.95 -1.82
C LEU A 169 7.06 7.13 -1.00
N GLY A 170 6.27 8.00 -1.62
CA GLY A 170 5.55 9.08 -0.93
C GLY A 170 4.60 8.55 0.16
N ILE A 171 3.93 7.43 -0.08
CA ILE A 171 3.10 6.72 0.89
C ILE A 171 3.91 6.29 2.13
N VAL A 172 5.16 5.86 1.96
CA VAL A 172 6.03 5.50 3.08
C VAL A 172 6.34 6.74 3.94
N GLY A 173 6.62 7.87 3.30
CA GLY A 173 6.81 9.15 4.00
C GLY A 173 5.55 9.59 4.76
N LEU A 174 4.39 9.50 4.10
CA LEU A 174 3.08 9.77 4.71
C LEU A 174 2.82 8.88 5.93
N SER A 175 3.02 7.57 5.79
CA SER A 175 2.83 6.60 6.88
C SER A 175 3.70 6.91 8.10
N LYS A 176 4.97 7.27 7.89
CA LYS A 176 5.89 7.65 8.98
C LYS A 176 5.45 8.92 9.70
N SER A 177 5.03 9.94 8.94
CA SER A 177 4.54 11.19 9.52
C SER A 177 3.28 10.98 10.34
N ILE A 178 2.32 10.19 9.83
CA ILE A 178 1.11 9.80 10.57
C ILE A 178 1.48 9.04 11.85
N ALA A 179 2.42 8.09 11.78
CA ALA A 179 2.86 7.33 12.95
C ALA A 179 3.43 8.24 14.04
N LEU A 180 4.23 9.26 13.68
CA LEU A 180 4.79 10.23 14.62
C LEU A 180 3.72 11.16 15.20
N ASP A 181 2.88 11.74 14.36
CA ASP A 181 1.86 12.73 14.78
C ASP A 181 0.78 12.12 15.68
N MET A 182 0.43 10.86 15.39
CA MET A 182 -0.72 10.18 16.01
C MET A 182 -0.34 9.20 17.13
N GLN A 183 0.97 8.98 17.37
CA GLN A 183 1.46 8.04 18.40
C GLN A 183 0.88 8.31 19.80
N ARG A 184 0.80 9.59 20.19
CA ARG A 184 0.25 9.99 21.49
C ARG A 184 -1.24 9.64 21.68
N PHE A 185 -1.92 9.26 20.62
CA PHE A 185 -3.32 8.82 20.61
C PHE A 185 -3.44 7.31 20.42
N ASN A 186 -2.36 6.54 20.58
CA ASN A 186 -2.30 5.10 20.34
C ASN A 186 -2.73 4.70 18.91
N VAL A 187 -2.51 5.58 17.93
CA VAL A 187 -2.80 5.33 16.52
C VAL A 187 -1.52 4.89 15.84
N ARG A 188 -1.60 3.78 15.12
CA ARG A 188 -0.49 3.15 14.41
C ARG A 188 -0.59 3.38 12.92
N SER A 189 0.55 3.44 12.24
CA SER A 189 0.60 3.54 10.78
C SER A 189 1.78 2.76 10.25
N ASN A 190 1.53 1.83 9.34
CA ASN A 190 2.56 0.97 8.73
C ASN A 190 2.36 0.88 7.22
N ALA A 191 3.45 0.61 6.50
CA ALA A 191 3.46 0.40 5.06
C ALA A 191 3.74 -1.07 4.72
N VAL A 192 3.00 -1.63 3.75
CA VAL A 192 3.16 -3.01 3.29
C VAL A 192 3.37 -3.01 1.78
N ALA A 193 4.45 -3.63 1.31
CA ALA A 193 4.73 -3.91 -0.11
C ALA A 193 4.26 -5.33 -0.44
N PRO A 194 3.10 -5.50 -1.10
CA PRO A 194 2.59 -6.81 -1.46
C PRO A 194 3.27 -7.34 -2.72
N PHE A 195 3.57 -8.64 -2.73
CA PHE A 195 3.93 -9.39 -3.92
C PHE A 195 2.78 -10.34 -4.22
N ALA A 196 1.89 -9.95 -5.12
CA ALA A 196 0.75 -10.76 -5.50
C ALA A 196 0.53 -10.74 -7.01
N TRP A 197 0.15 -11.89 -7.57
CA TRP A 197 -0.38 -11.95 -8.91
C TRP A 197 -1.73 -11.27 -8.96
N THR A 198 -1.82 -10.21 -9.72
CA THR A 198 -3.07 -9.47 -9.94
C THR A 198 -3.15 -9.09 -11.41
N ARG A 199 -4.27 -8.55 -11.85
CA ARG A 199 -4.42 -8.00 -13.21
C ARG A 199 -3.32 -7.00 -13.60
N MET A 200 -2.66 -6.39 -12.61
CA MET A 200 -1.52 -5.49 -12.82
C MET A 200 -0.30 -6.20 -13.45
N ILE A 201 -0.22 -7.52 -13.36
CA ILE A 201 0.92 -8.33 -13.84
C ILE A 201 0.54 -9.19 -15.06
N ASP A 202 -0.73 -9.24 -15.45
CA ASP A 202 -1.23 -10.04 -16.61
C ASP A 202 -0.64 -9.58 -17.95
N SER A 203 -0.07 -8.39 -18.04
CA SER A 203 0.58 -7.84 -19.24
C SER A 203 2.01 -8.34 -19.49
N ILE A 204 2.56 -9.21 -18.62
CA ILE A 204 3.93 -9.74 -18.81
C ILE A 204 3.97 -10.65 -20.05
N PRO A 205 4.88 -10.37 -21.01
CA PRO A 205 5.03 -11.22 -22.19
C PRO A 205 5.39 -12.67 -21.81
N THR A 206 4.80 -13.63 -22.56
CA THR A 206 5.01 -15.09 -22.39
C THR A 206 5.57 -15.73 -23.66
N ASN A 207 6.37 -15.01 -24.41
CA ASN A 207 6.82 -15.42 -25.75
C ASN A 207 8.01 -16.40 -25.70
N THR A 208 8.72 -16.54 -24.57
CA THR A 208 9.84 -17.47 -24.40
C THR A 208 9.59 -18.45 -23.26
N PRO A 209 10.22 -19.65 -23.27
CA PRO A 209 10.11 -20.62 -22.19
C PRO A 209 10.48 -20.04 -20.82
N GLU A 210 11.51 -19.18 -20.76
CA GLU A 210 11.95 -18.52 -19.52
C GLU A 210 10.87 -17.55 -19.00
N GLN A 211 10.24 -16.80 -19.91
CA GLN A 211 9.12 -15.91 -19.56
C GLN A 211 7.92 -16.70 -19.05
N GLN A 212 7.58 -17.80 -19.70
CA GLN A 212 6.50 -18.71 -19.28
C GLN A 212 6.75 -19.27 -17.87
N LYS A 213 7.95 -19.82 -17.63
CA LYS A 213 8.35 -20.32 -16.30
C LYS A 213 8.28 -19.23 -15.23
N ARG A 214 8.72 -18.02 -15.57
CA ARG A 214 8.63 -16.87 -14.66
C ARG A 214 7.18 -16.53 -14.32
N VAL A 215 6.29 -16.48 -15.32
CA VAL A 215 4.86 -16.20 -15.12
C VAL A 215 4.20 -17.29 -14.28
N GLU A 216 4.54 -18.56 -14.50
CA GLU A 216 4.05 -19.67 -13.67
C GLU A 216 4.46 -19.53 -12.19
N GLY A 217 5.70 -19.11 -11.94
CA GLY A 217 6.16 -18.80 -10.59
C GLY A 217 5.39 -17.64 -9.96
N LEU A 218 5.15 -16.57 -10.73
CA LEU A 218 4.40 -15.39 -10.27
C LEU A 218 2.92 -15.70 -9.98
N LYS A 219 2.28 -16.61 -10.73
CA LYS A 219 0.90 -17.05 -10.47
C LYS A 219 0.69 -17.73 -9.12
N LYS A 220 1.76 -18.22 -8.50
CA LYS A 220 1.72 -18.77 -7.13
C LYS A 220 1.61 -17.70 -6.06
N LEU A 221 1.86 -16.44 -6.40
CA LEU A 221 1.75 -15.28 -5.50
C LEU A 221 0.28 -14.87 -5.41
N VAL A 222 -0.52 -15.63 -4.69
CA VAL A 222 -1.96 -15.35 -4.57
C VAL A 222 -2.24 -14.17 -3.63
N PRO A 223 -3.19 -13.28 -3.96
CA PRO A 223 -3.54 -12.11 -3.15
C PRO A 223 -3.92 -12.44 -1.70
N GLU A 224 -4.53 -13.58 -1.47
CA GLU A 224 -5.02 -14.05 -0.16
C GLU A 224 -3.88 -14.26 0.84
N LYS A 225 -2.64 -14.48 0.39
CA LYS A 225 -1.46 -14.60 1.26
C LYS A 225 -1.00 -13.28 1.90
N ILE A 226 -1.46 -12.16 1.35
CA ILE A 226 -1.15 -10.82 1.90
C ILE A 226 -2.09 -10.51 3.09
N ALA A 227 -3.32 -10.96 3.01
CA ALA A 227 -4.41 -10.57 3.89
C ALA A 227 -4.14 -10.87 5.40
N PRO A 228 -3.65 -12.05 5.82
CA PRO A 228 -3.42 -12.35 7.23
C PRO A 228 -2.44 -11.38 7.91
N PHE A 229 -1.41 -10.93 7.17
CA PHE A 229 -0.45 -9.97 7.71
C PHE A 229 -1.08 -8.58 7.90
N VAL A 230 -1.92 -8.15 6.97
CA VAL A 230 -2.67 -6.87 7.08
C VAL A 230 -3.66 -6.95 8.24
N THR A 231 -4.39 -8.06 8.38
CA THR A 231 -5.33 -8.30 9.49
C THR A 231 -4.59 -8.26 10.85
N ALA A 232 -3.43 -8.89 10.96
CA ALA A 232 -2.61 -8.84 12.18
C ALA A 232 -2.17 -7.40 12.51
N LEU A 233 -1.74 -6.60 11.52
CA LEU A 233 -1.40 -5.20 11.73
C LEU A 233 -2.61 -4.33 12.12
N ALA A 234 -3.80 -4.64 11.63
CA ALA A 234 -5.04 -3.93 11.95
C ALA A 234 -5.55 -4.26 13.36
N SER A 235 -5.26 -5.46 13.86
CA SER A 235 -5.72 -5.96 15.16
C SER A 235 -4.90 -5.42 16.34
N ASP A 236 -5.37 -5.70 17.57
CA ASP A 236 -4.64 -5.35 18.79
C ASP A 236 -3.33 -6.14 18.95
N ALA A 237 -3.17 -7.28 18.25
CA ALA A 237 -1.89 -8.00 18.20
C ALA A 237 -0.75 -7.17 17.58
N GLY A 238 -1.09 -6.22 16.71
CA GLY A 238 -0.14 -5.26 16.13
C GLY A 238 0.15 -4.03 17.00
N ALA A 239 -0.29 -3.96 18.27
CA ALA A 239 -0.23 -2.75 19.11
C ALA A 239 1.18 -2.14 19.23
N SER A 240 2.23 -2.96 19.22
CA SER A 240 3.63 -2.50 19.31
C SER A 240 4.25 -2.12 17.95
N VAL A 241 3.52 -2.27 16.84
CA VAL A 241 4.06 -2.13 15.48
C VAL A 241 3.56 -0.83 14.86
N THR A 242 4.44 0.16 14.72
CA THR A 242 4.13 1.43 14.04
C THR A 242 5.35 1.99 13.33
N GLY A 243 5.15 2.74 12.26
CA GLY A 243 6.20 3.39 11.48
C GLY A 243 7.07 2.42 10.67
N GLN A 244 6.66 1.16 10.50
CA GLN A 244 7.44 0.12 9.84
C GLN A 244 7.08 -0.07 8.37
N ILE A 245 8.01 -0.67 7.62
CA ILE A 245 7.86 -0.99 6.21
C ILE A 245 8.06 -2.50 6.06
N PHE A 246 7.02 -3.18 5.62
CA PHE A 246 7.05 -4.63 5.42
C PHE A 246 6.91 -5.01 3.94
N GLY A 247 7.40 -6.18 3.58
CA GLY A 247 7.07 -6.86 2.35
C GLY A 247 6.41 -8.20 2.65
N VAL A 248 5.41 -8.59 1.87
CA VAL A 248 4.77 -9.90 1.99
C VAL A 248 4.77 -10.56 0.63
N ARG A 249 5.43 -11.73 0.52
CA ARG A 249 5.60 -12.48 -0.71
C ARG A 249 5.26 -13.96 -0.45
N ASN A 250 4.06 -14.35 -0.78
CA ASN A 250 3.53 -15.67 -0.44
C ASN A 250 3.60 -15.94 1.07
N ASN A 251 4.44 -16.87 1.52
CA ASN A 251 4.66 -17.18 2.95
C ASN A 251 5.87 -16.43 3.56
N GLU A 252 6.52 -15.57 2.78
CA GLU A 252 7.68 -14.79 3.24
C GLU A 252 7.25 -13.40 3.71
N ILE A 253 7.73 -12.97 4.86
CA ILE A 253 7.52 -11.63 5.40
C ILE A 253 8.89 -10.97 5.57
N TYR A 254 9.05 -9.78 5.00
CA TYR A 254 10.26 -8.97 5.07
C TYR A 254 10.04 -7.73 5.92
N LEU A 255 11.02 -7.35 6.72
CA LEU A 255 11.15 -6.03 7.32
C LEU A 255 12.19 -5.25 6.51
N PHE A 256 11.77 -4.14 5.91
CA PHE A 256 12.67 -3.26 5.17
C PHE A 256 13.44 -2.33 6.09
N SER A 257 14.72 -2.11 5.77
CA SER A 257 15.51 -1.04 6.39
C SER A 257 14.91 0.33 6.07
N GLN A 258 15.17 1.29 6.95
CA GLN A 258 14.73 2.67 6.75
C GLN A 258 15.94 3.57 6.52
N PRO A 259 15.81 4.65 5.72
CA PRO A 259 16.92 5.56 5.44
C PRO A 259 17.52 6.14 6.73
N ARG A 260 18.82 5.97 6.91
CA ARG A 260 19.64 6.57 7.93
C ARG A 260 21.00 6.91 7.31
N PRO A 261 21.70 7.96 7.77
CA PRO A 261 23.08 8.20 7.35
C PRO A 261 23.96 6.99 7.69
N ILE A 262 24.69 6.48 6.72
CA ILE A 262 25.64 5.37 6.90
C ILE A 262 27.08 5.83 6.86
N ARG A 263 27.34 7.02 6.30
CA ARG A 263 28.65 7.68 6.24
C ARG A 263 28.52 9.18 6.47
N THR A 264 29.61 9.78 6.93
CA THR A 264 29.72 11.24 7.12
C THR A 264 31.09 11.68 6.62
N ALA A 265 31.15 12.82 5.91
CA ALA A 265 32.37 13.54 5.58
C ALA A 265 32.32 14.92 6.26
N HIS A 266 33.44 15.38 6.77
CA HIS A 266 33.56 16.68 7.42
C HIS A 266 34.84 17.40 7.00
N THR A 267 34.79 18.72 6.92
CA THR A 267 35.95 19.62 6.80
C THR A 267 35.68 20.91 7.58
N SER A 268 36.71 21.49 8.16
CA SER A 268 36.63 22.78 8.91
C SER A 268 36.51 23.98 7.98
N ASP A 269 37.04 23.89 6.76
CA ASP A 269 37.23 25.03 5.87
C ASP A 269 36.15 25.15 4.78
N GLY A 270 35.13 24.28 4.83
CA GLY A 270 34.07 24.19 3.82
C GLY A 270 34.47 23.33 2.62
N TRP A 271 33.49 22.99 1.79
CA TRP A 271 33.65 22.17 0.60
C TRP A 271 33.60 23.01 -0.67
N THR A 272 34.45 22.67 -1.66
CA THR A 272 34.26 23.09 -3.05
C THR A 272 33.81 21.91 -3.91
N ALA A 273 33.33 22.15 -5.11
CA ALA A 273 32.95 21.08 -6.03
C ALA A 273 34.13 20.12 -6.32
N GLU A 274 35.33 20.67 -6.46
CA GLU A 274 36.56 19.94 -6.72
C GLU A 274 36.93 19.05 -5.52
N THR A 275 36.92 19.58 -4.31
CA THR A 275 37.26 18.82 -3.09
C THR A 275 36.22 17.75 -2.76
N ILE A 276 34.93 17.96 -3.09
CA ILE A 276 33.90 16.94 -3.01
C ILE A 276 34.18 15.81 -4.00
N ALA A 277 34.47 16.14 -5.27
CA ALA A 277 34.75 15.15 -6.31
C ALA A 277 35.99 14.30 -5.99
N GLU A 278 37.05 14.95 -5.47
CA GLU A 278 38.32 14.31 -5.18
C GLU A 278 38.32 13.46 -3.90
N ARG A 279 37.53 13.84 -2.90
CA ARG A 279 37.58 13.23 -1.56
C ARG A 279 36.30 12.51 -1.16
N VAL A 280 35.12 13.15 -1.32
CA VAL A 280 33.87 12.62 -0.77
C VAL A 280 33.33 11.47 -1.63
N PHE A 281 33.28 11.64 -2.96
CA PHE A 281 32.77 10.59 -3.85
C PHE A 281 33.60 9.30 -3.79
N PRO A 282 34.94 9.32 -3.84
CA PRO A 282 35.74 8.11 -3.66
C PRO A 282 35.60 7.47 -2.28
N MET A 283 35.46 8.29 -1.20
CA MET A 283 35.27 7.79 0.16
C MET A 283 33.93 7.04 0.32
N PHE A 284 32.88 7.45 -0.40
CA PHE A 284 31.55 6.83 -0.33
C PHE A 284 31.33 5.74 -1.38
N ALA A 285 32.20 5.60 -2.37
CA ALA A 285 31.99 4.77 -3.55
C ALA A 285 31.63 3.30 -3.22
N ASN A 286 32.26 2.73 -2.17
CA ASN A 286 32.01 1.35 -1.75
C ASN A 286 30.64 1.16 -1.05
N ASP A 287 30.00 2.23 -0.65
CA ASP A 287 28.71 2.20 0.04
C ASP A 287 27.55 2.60 -0.87
N PHE A 288 27.82 2.97 -2.12
CA PHE A 288 26.77 3.28 -3.09
C PHE A 288 25.95 2.06 -3.44
N TYR A 289 24.63 2.17 -3.31
CA TYR A 289 23.73 1.12 -3.76
C TYR A 289 23.78 0.99 -5.29
N PRO A 290 23.99 -0.24 -5.81
CA PRO A 290 23.91 -0.45 -7.25
C PRO A 290 22.49 -0.19 -7.75
N LEU A 291 22.36 0.41 -8.93
CA LEU A 291 21.07 0.66 -9.56
C LEU A 291 20.48 -0.67 -10.07
N ARG A 292 19.58 -1.26 -9.29
CA ARG A 292 18.90 -2.52 -9.57
C ARG A 292 17.38 -2.35 -9.52
N ARG A 293 16.68 -3.18 -10.29
CA ARG A 293 15.21 -3.28 -10.21
C ARG A 293 14.79 -4.24 -9.10
N SER A 294 13.53 -4.12 -8.67
CA SER A 294 12.94 -5.03 -7.67
C SER A 294 13.14 -6.51 -8.02
N GLY A 295 12.94 -6.91 -9.29
CA GLY A 295 13.10 -8.29 -9.73
C GLY A 295 14.54 -8.80 -9.76
N GLU A 296 15.54 -7.94 -9.63
CA GLU A 296 16.95 -8.30 -9.52
C GLU A 296 17.42 -8.47 -8.06
N ILE A 297 16.58 -8.06 -7.13
CA ILE A 297 16.80 -8.28 -5.68
C ILE A 297 16.10 -9.57 -5.25
N PHE A 298 14.84 -9.80 -5.65
CA PHE A 298 14.05 -10.97 -5.27
C PHE A 298 14.12 -12.03 -6.37
N THR A 299 15.28 -12.71 -6.48
CA THR A 299 15.59 -13.62 -7.58
C THR A 299 15.22 -15.08 -7.33
N TRP A 300 14.92 -15.44 -6.07
CA TRP A 300 14.52 -16.80 -5.70
C TRP A 300 13.02 -17.04 -5.86
N ASP A 301 12.62 -18.29 -6.02
CA ASP A 301 11.21 -18.66 -6.04
C ASP A 301 10.57 -18.42 -4.67
N PRO A 302 9.34 -17.88 -4.62
CA PRO A 302 8.63 -17.68 -3.34
C PRO A 302 8.27 -19.04 -2.72
N ALA A 303 8.55 -19.18 -1.44
CA ALA A 303 8.23 -20.38 -0.66
C ALA A 303 6.72 -20.47 -0.32
#